data_6f2188827b9c70d66045467f107225f8
#
_entry.id   6f2188827b9c70d66045467f107225f8
#
_cell.length_a   1.000
_cell.length_b   1.000
_cell.length_c   1.000
_cell.angle_alpha   90.00
_cell.angle_beta   90.00
_cell.angle_gamma   90.00
#
_symmetry.space_group_name_H-M   'P 1'
#
loop_
_entity.id
_entity.type
_entity.pdbx_description
1 polymer ?
#
loop_
_entity_poly.entity_id
_entity_poly.type
_entity_poly.pdbx_seq_one_letter_code
_entity_poly.pdbx_strand_id
1 'polypeptide(L)'
;MNATAVIIDSIRTPIGNLGGALAGIRPDDLAAHTIRALLERSGVDPALIDEVYLGCANQAGEDNRDIARMAALLAGLPFETGGVTFNRLCASGLTAVSMAARAIQCGEGDVFIAGGVESMSRAPYSLPKAEHAYPFGHATLWDTTLGWRYPHPEFVEKGYTINLGETAENLAESYHISRAAQDAFALQSHQRAVAAIDSGIFAQEITPLIIPQRKGEALTVATDERPRRDSSLEALARLKPSFKEGGTVTAGNSSGLNDGAAMLLMMSVEKAKMLGLQPKARVVCSAAVGVDPRLMGIGPVPATRKALQRAGLQMQDIGLVELNEAFAAQALAVMQVLELSSEITNVHGGAIALGHPLGCSGARILTTLLHEMGRRASQRSKPFYGLASLCVGVGQGESLIVEWLDS
;
A
#
# COMPACT_ATOMS: atom_id res chain seq x y z
N MET A 1 -16.27 -6.83 -27.08
CA MET A 1 -15.91 -5.57 -26.36
C MET A 1 -15.35 -6.03 -25.03
N ASN A 2 -14.22 -5.47 -24.57
CA ASN A 2 -13.68 -5.84 -23.27
C ASN A 2 -14.63 -5.32 -22.18
N ALA A 3 -14.90 -6.13 -21.13
CA ALA A 3 -15.70 -5.72 -20.00
C ALA A 3 -15.05 -4.54 -19.26
N THR A 4 -15.84 -3.66 -18.66
CA THR A 4 -15.32 -2.55 -17.84
C THR A 4 -15.21 -3.02 -16.41
N ALA A 5 -13.99 -2.97 -15.85
CA ALA A 5 -13.75 -3.28 -14.45
C ALA A 5 -14.10 -2.08 -13.57
N VAL A 6 -15.00 -2.30 -12.61
CA VAL A 6 -15.45 -1.29 -11.65
C VAL A 6 -15.16 -1.70 -10.22
N ILE A 7 -15.02 -0.70 -9.34
CA ILE A 7 -14.83 -0.86 -7.90
C ILE A 7 -16.15 -0.50 -7.23
N ILE A 8 -16.69 -1.45 -6.47
CA ILE A 8 -17.96 -1.31 -5.76
C ILE A 8 -17.72 -0.71 -4.38
N ASP A 9 -16.73 -1.24 -3.67
CA ASP A 9 -16.41 -0.80 -2.32
C ASP A 9 -14.96 -1.08 -1.96
N SER A 10 -14.45 -0.39 -0.94
CA SER A 10 -13.10 -0.59 -0.42
C SER A 10 -13.04 -0.29 1.07
N ILE A 11 -12.32 -1.11 1.82
CA ILE A 11 -12.09 -0.95 3.25
C ILE A 11 -10.65 -1.33 3.62
N ARG A 12 -10.25 -0.94 4.82
CA ARG A 12 -8.97 -1.31 5.40
C ARG A 12 -9.07 -1.53 6.92
N THR A 13 -8.09 -2.20 7.47
CA THR A 13 -7.86 -2.17 8.91
C THR A 13 -7.26 -0.83 9.34
N PRO A 14 -7.27 -0.49 10.63
CA PRO A 14 -6.27 0.43 11.17
C PRO A 14 -4.87 -0.05 10.81
N ILE A 15 -3.91 0.86 10.72
CA ILE A 15 -2.50 0.52 10.54
C ILE A 15 -1.82 0.47 11.91
N GLY A 16 -1.29 -0.71 12.25
CA GLY A 16 -0.54 -0.95 13.48
C GLY A 16 0.95 -0.61 13.33
N ASN A 17 1.58 -0.21 14.42
CA ASN A 17 3.04 -0.09 14.49
C ASN A 17 3.71 -1.45 14.61
N LEU A 18 4.99 -1.53 14.27
CA LEU A 18 5.82 -2.70 14.58
C LEU A 18 5.77 -2.99 16.09
N GLY A 19 5.33 -4.20 16.45
CA GLY A 19 5.14 -4.58 17.85
C GLY A 19 3.95 -3.90 18.53
N GLY A 20 3.08 -3.19 17.79
CA GLY A 20 1.92 -2.46 18.29
C GLY A 20 0.64 -3.30 18.42
N ALA A 21 -0.51 -2.65 18.33
CA ALA A 21 -1.82 -3.25 18.62
C ALA A 21 -2.16 -4.46 17.73
N LEU A 22 -1.64 -4.50 16.48
CA LEU A 22 -1.90 -5.59 15.54
C LEU A 22 -0.85 -6.70 15.58
N ALA A 23 0.24 -6.55 16.31
CA ALA A 23 1.35 -7.51 16.33
C ALA A 23 0.96 -8.92 16.78
N GLY A 24 -0.11 -9.06 17.57
CA GLY A 24 -0.64 -10.36 18.02
C GLY A 24 -1.51 -11.08 16.99
N ILE A 25 -1.88 -10.43 15.88
CA ILE A 25 -2.81 -10.97 14.88
C ILE A 25 -2.00 -11.57 13.73
N ARG A 26 -2.35 -12.79 13.33
CA ARG A 26 -1.75 -13.44 12.16
C ARG A 26 -2.14 -12.67 10.88
N PRO A 27 -1.25 -12.57 9.88
CA PRO A 27 -1.56 -11.86 8.63
C PRO A 27 -2.72 -12.50 7.85
N ASP A 28 -2.86 -13.82 7.88
CA ASP A 28 -3.97 -14.53 7.26
C ASP A 28 -5.31 -14.24 7.95
N ASP A 29 -5.35 -14.16 9.29
CA ASP A 29 -6.53 -13.73 10.05
C ASP A 29 -6.88 -12.27 9.80
N LEU A 30 -5.87 -11.38 9.70
CA LEU A 30 -6.05 -9.97 9.41
C LEU A 30 -6.68 -9.76 8.02
N ALA A 31 -6.20 -10.49 7.01
CA ALA A 31 -6.74 -10.48 5.67
C ALA A 31 -8.18 -11.04 5.65
N ALA A 32 -8.42 -12.19 6.32
CA ALA A 32 -9.74 -12.81 6.40
C ALA A 32 -10.77 -11.91 7.10
N HIS A 33 -10.38 -11.21 8.18
CA HIS A 33 -11.24 -10.22 8.84
C HIS A 33 -11.66 -9.12 7.86
N THR A 34 -10.71 -8.59 7.09
CA THR A 34 -10.98 -7.50 6.14
C THR A 34 -11.88 -7.98 4.99
N ILE A 35 -11.71 -9.21 4.50
CA ILE A 35 -12.59 -9.82 3.50
C ILE A 35 -14.02 -9.94 4.04
N ARG A 36 -14.21 -10.53 5.24
CA ARG A 36 -15.53 -10.64 5.85
C ARG A 36 -16.23 -9.29 6.00
N ALA A 37 -15.53 -8.32 6.54
CA ALA A 37 -16.07 -6.98 6.73
C ALA A 37 -16.47 -6.30 5.41
N LEU A 38 -15.71 -6.53 4.34
CA LEU A 38 -16.04 -6.03 3.00
C LEU A 38 -17.32 -6.67 2.45
N LEU A 39 -17.45 -7.99 2.58
CA LEU A 39 -18.64 -8.72 2.14
C LEU A 39 -19.88 -8.34 2.96
N GLU A 40 -19.75 -8.25 4.27
CA GLU A 40 -20.85 -7.80 5.16
C GLU A 40 -21.32 -6.39 4.79
N ARG A 41 -20.39 -5.46 4.51
CA ARG A 41 -20.72 -4.08 4.17
C ARG A 41 -21.32 -3.94 2.77
N SER A 42 -20.85 -4.72 1.82
CA SER A 42 -21.35 -4.67 0.43
C SER A 42 -22.63 -5.47 0.22
N GLY A 43 -22.94 -6.43 1.09
CA GLY A 43 -24.07 -7.34 0.94
C GLY A 43 -23.96 -8.32 -0.21
N VAL A 44 -22.76 -8.47 -0.82
CA VAL A 44 -22.52 -9.41 -1.92
C VAL A 44 -22.43 -10.83 -1.38
N ASP A 45 -23.16 -11.75 -2.02
CA ASP A 45 -23.09 -13.17 -1.70
C ASP A 45 -21.68 -13.71 -1.92
N PRO A 46 -21.03 -14.28 -0.90
CA PRO A 46 -19.71 -14.89 -1.01
C PRO A 46 -19.59 -15.93 -2.14
N ALA A 47 -20.68 -16.60 -2.51
CA ALA A 47 -20.73 -17.57 -3.60
C ALA A 47 -20.53 -16.96 -5.00
N LEU A 48 -20.59 -15.64 -5.12
CA LEU A 48 -20.36 -14.93 -6.37
C LEU A 48 -18.88 -14.56 -6.60
N ILE A 49 -18.02 -14.75 -5.59
CA ILE A 49 -16.61 -14.37 -5.69
C ILE A 49 -15.87 -15.44 -6.51
N ASP A 50 -15.41 -15.06 -7.70
CA ASP A 50 -14.63 -15.94 -8.57
C ASP A 50 -13.23 -16.19 -7.98
N GLU A 51 -12.54 -15.11 -7.59
CA GLU A 51 -11.17 -15.22 -7.08
C GLU A 51 -10.81 -14.09 -6.09
N VAL A 52 -9.84 -14.38 -5.22
CA VAL A 52 -9.24 -13.43 -4.27
C VAL A 52 -7.79 -13.16 -4.68
N TYR A 53 -7.48 -11.92 -5.00
CA TYR A 53 -6.14 -11.46 -5.39
C TYR A 53 -5.53 -10.60 -4.30
N LEU A 54 -4.49 -11.08 -3.61
CA LEU A 54 -3.84 -10.32 -2.55
C LEU A 54 -2.37 -10.04 -2.83
N GLY A 55 -1.95 -8.82 -2.52
CA GLY A 55 -0.55 -8.47 -2.42
C GLY A 55 0.01 -8.83 -1.05
N CYS A 56 1.19 -9.47 -1.03
CA CYS A 56 1.98 -9.71 0.17
C CYS A 56 3.46 -9.74 -0.20
N ALA A 57 4.28 -8.92 0.47
CA ALA A 57 5.68 -8.77 0.09
C ALA A 57 6.58 -9.82 0.77
N ASN A 58 6.33 -10.16 2.02
CA ASN A 58 7.22 -11.01 2.79
C ASN A 58 7.11 -12.48 2.40
N GLN A 59 5.98 -13.11 2.59
CA GLN A 59 5.68 -14.54 2.31
C GLN A 59 6.66 -15.55 2.96
N ALA A 60 7.26 -15.17 4.07
CA ALA A 60 8.30 -16.00 4.73
C ALA A 60 7.79 -16.76 5.97
N GLY A 61 6.69 -16.30 6.58
CA GLY A 61 6.14 -16.82 7.82
C GLY A 61 4.70 -17.35 7.68
N GLU A 62 3.81 -16.85 8.50
CA GLU A 62 2.38 -17.19 8.50
C GLU A 62 1.63 -16.69 7.25
N ASP A 63 2.26 -15.77 6.51
CA ASP A 63 1.88 -15.24 5.21
C ASP A 63 2.43 -16.06 4.02
N ASN A 64 3.05 -17.21 4.30
CA ASN A 64 3.72 -18.02 3.28
C ASN A 64 2.75 -18.69 2.30
N ARG A 65 3.32 -19.12 1.18
CA ARG A 65 2.63 -19.79 0.10
C ARG A 65 1.62 -18.84 -0.56
N ASP A 66 0.34 -19.08 -0.34
CA ASP A 66 -0.74 -18.34 -0.97
C ASP A 66 -1.69 -17.77 0.10
N ILE A 67 -1.31 -16.64 0.67
CA ILE A 67 -2.11 -15.98 1.71
C ILE A 67 -3.51 -15.58 1.18
N ALA A 68 -3.66 -15.31 -0.11
CA ALA A 68 -4.95 -14.99 -0.71
C ALA A 68 -5.93 -16.16 -0.56
N ARG A 69 -5.49 -17.37 -0.92
CA ARG A 69 -6.31 -18.57 -0.76
C ARG A 69 -6.55 -18.92 0.70
N MET A 70 -5.54 -18.78 1.56
CA MET A 70 -5.68 -19.01 3.00
C MET A 70 -6.71 -18.08 3.62
N ALA A 71 -6.62 -16.79 3.32
CA ALA A 71 -7.55 -15.78 3.83
C ALA A 71 -8.98 -15.96 3.29
N ALA A 72 -9.14 -16.36 2.02
CA ALA A 72 -10.45 -16.68 1.44
C ALA A 72 -11.16 -17.79 2.22
N LEU A 73 -10.47 -18.88 2.49
CA LEU A 73 -11.02 -20.00 3.27
C LEU A 73 -11.32 -19.60 4.73
N LEU A 74 -10.43 -18.87 5.38
CA LEU A 74 -10.63 -18.36 6.73
C LEU A 74 -11.78 -17.35 6.81
N ALA A 75 -12.03 -16.61 5.73
CA ALA A 75 -13.16 -15.70 5.62
C ALA A 75 -14.51 -16.43 5.42
N GLY A 76 -14.49 -17.71 5.09
CA GLY A 76 -15.68 -18.52 4.86
C GLY A 76 -16.18 -18.47 3.41
N LEU A 77 -15.34 -18.11 2.43
CA LEU A 77 -15.69 -18.21 1.03
C LEU A 77 -15.79 -19.69 0.60
N PRO A 78 -16.56 -20.01 -0.44
CA PRO A 78 -16.67 -21.36 -0.99
C PRO A 78 -15.33 -21.98 -1.38
N PHE A 79 -15.26 -23.29 -1.41
CA PHE A 79 -14.03 -24.01 -1.83
C PHE A 79 -13.70 -23.78 -3.31
N GLU A 80 -14.67 -23.39 -4.10
CA GLU A 80 -14.55 -23.08 -5.52
C GLU A 80 -13.85 -21.74 -5.77
N THR A 81 -13.91 -20.80 -4.81
CA THR A 81 -13.25 -19.49 -4.94
C THR A 81 -11.73 -19.67 -4.95
N GLY A 82 -11.09 -19.31 -6.04
CA GLY A 82 -9.63 -19.34 -6.18
C GLY A 82 -8.92 -18.26 -5.35
N GLY A 83 -7.61 -18.30 -5.35
CA GLY A 83 -6.80 -17.24 -4.73
C GLY A 83 -5.40 -17.17 -5.30
N VAL A 84 -4.88 -15.96 -5.50
CA VAL A 84 -3.51 -15.72 -5.99
C VAL A 84 -2.84 -14.63 -5.18
N THR A 85 -1.62 -14.89 -4.76
CA THR A 85 -0.79 -13.92 -4.03
C THR A 85 0.25 -13.29 -4.95
N PHE A 86 0.23 -11.96 -5.06
CA PHE A 86 1.15 -11.18 -5.87
C PHE A 86 2.26 -10.58 -5.02
N ASN A 87 3.45 -10.54 -5.58
CA ASN A 87 4.60 -9.87 -4.99
C ASN A 87 5.24 -8.90 -5.99
N ARG A 88 5.07 -7.62 -5.72
CA ARG A 88 5.81 -6.50 -6.28
C ARG A 88 6.27 -5.61 -5.13
N LEU A 89 6.76 -6.21 -4.05
CA LEU A 89 7.19 -5.51 -2.84
C LEU A 89 6.13 -4.48 -2.39
N CYS A 90 6.51 -3.20 -2.26
CA CYS A 90 5.62 -2.13 -1.79
C CYS A 90 4.34 -1.94 -2.62
N ALA A 91 4.33 -2.31 -3.90
CA ALA A 91 3.17 -2.15 -4.78
C ALA A 91 2.31 -3.42 -4.92
N SER A 92 2.60 -4.50 -4.17
CA SER A 92 1.91 -5.78 -4.31
C SER A 92 0.38 -5.66 -4.28
N GLY A 93 -0.18 -4.87 -3.35
CA GLY A 93 -1.62 -4.65 -3.25
C GLY A 93 -2.20 -3.88 -4.45
N LEU A 94 -1.47 -2.90 -5.00
CA LEU A 94 -1.91 -2.19 -6.21
C LEU A 94 -1.81 -3.09 -7.44
N THR A 95 -0.77 -3.95 -7.50
CA THR A 95 -0.63 -4.98 -8.54
C THR A 95 -1.82 -5.94 -8.50
N ALA A 96 -2.25 -6.42 -7.33
CA ALA A 96 -3.40 -7.29 -7.18
C ALA A 96 -4.68 -6.65 -7.76
N VAL A 97 -4.94 -5.38 -7.44
CA VAL A 97 -6.06 -4.62 -8.01
C VAL A 97 -5.93 -4.48 -9.53
N SER A 98 -4.73 -4.15 -10.02
CA SER A 98 -4.46 -4.05 -11.46
C SER A 98 -4.70 -5.36 -12.20
N MET A 99 -4.35 -6.49 -11.59
CA MET A 99 -4.55 -7.82 -12.17
C MET A 99 -6.01 -8.25 -12.14
N ALA A 100 -6.75 -7.99 -11.06
CA ALA A 100 -8.19 -8.21 -11.01
C ALA A 100 -8.94 -7.41 -12.09
N ALA A 101 -8.57 -6.14 -12.28
CA ALA A 101 -9.15 -5.33 -13.36
C ALA A 101 -8.90 -5.94 -14.74
N ARG A 102 -7.70 -6.49 -14.99
CA ARG A 102 -7.38 -7.17 -16.26
C ARG A 102 -8.12 -8.48 -16.43
N ALA A 103 -8.23 -9.29 -15.37
CA ALA A 103 -8.99 -10.53 -15.38
C ALA A 103 -10.46 -10.27 -15.79
N ILE A 104 -11.10 -9.27 -15.17
CA ILE A 104 -12.44 -8.82 -15.54
C ILE A 104 -12.50 -8.37 -17.02
N GLN A 105 -11.55 -7.54 -17.45
CA GLN A 105 -11.49 -7.04 -18.83
C GLN A 105 -11.28 -8.16 -19.87
N CYS A 106 -10.60 -9.24 -19.50
CA CYS A 106 -10.37 -10.41 -20.35
C CYS A 106 -11.52 -11.44 -20.26
N GLY A 107 -12.48 -11.29 -19.35
CA GLY A 107 -13.59 -12.22 -19.17
C GLY A 107 -13.21 -13.51 -18.44
N GLU A 108 -12.16 -13.47 -17.60
CA GLU A 108 -11.72 -14.62 -16.77
C GLU A 108 -12.62 -14.83 -15.54
N GLY A 109 -13.41 -13.82 -15.16
CA GLY A 109 -14.39 -13.83 -14.08
C GLY A 109 -15.10 -12.48 -14.01
N ASP A 110 -16.14 -12.42 -13.20
CA ASP A 110 -16.99 -11.23 -13.05
C ASP A 110 -16.79 -10.52 -11.72
N VAL A 111 -16.47 -11.23 -10.62
CA VAL A 111 -16.43 -10.68 -9.26
C VAL A 111 -15.13 -11.09 -8.55
N PHE A 112 -14.36 -10.11 -8.15
CA PHE A 112 -13.07 -10.31 -7.48
C PHE A 112 -13.00 -9.53 -6.17
N ILE A 113 -12.32 -10.11 -5.18
CA ILE A 113 -11.78 -9.36 -4.06
C ILE A 113 -10.30 -9.14 -4.34
N ALA A 114 -9.88 -7.88 -4.41
CA ALA A 114 -8.49 -7.53 -4.66
C ALA A 114 -7.96 -6.62 -3.56
N GLY A 115 -6.71 -6.81 -3.14
CA GLY A 115 -6.17 -5.99 -2.06
C GLY A 115 -4.78 -6.41 -1.64
N GLY A 116 -4.49 -6.26 -0.35
CA GLY A 116 -3.21 -6.72 0.18
C GLY A 116 -3.13 -6.68 1.68
N VAL A 117 -2.17 -7.41 2.21
CA VAL A 117 -1.89 -7.55 3.62
C VAL A 117 -0.39 -7.62 3.87
N GLU A 118 0.04 -7.08 4.99
CA GLU A 118 1.39 -7.25 5.51
C GLU A 118 1.36 -7.25 7.02
N SER A 119 2.10 -8.15 7.65
CA SER A 119 2.43 -8.06 9.07
C SER A 119 3.95 -8.09 9.22
N MET A 120 4.53 -6.90 9.38
CA MET A 120 5.97 -6.76 9.57
C MET A 120 6.37 -7.16 11.00
N SER A 121 5.43 -7.08 11.96
CA SER A 121 5.63 -7.52 13.34
C SER A 121 5.81 -9.04 13.47
N ARG A 122 5.24 -9.82 12.54
CA ARG A 122 5.27 -11.29 12.57
C ARG A 122 6.20 -11.90 11.52
N ALA A 123 6.98 -11.06 10.85
CA ALA A 123 7.99 -11.53 9.92
C ALA A 123 9.05 -12.37 10.65
N PRO A 124 9.29 -13.62 10.23
CA PRO A 124 10.19 -14.53 10.93
C PRO A 124 11.65 -14.24 10.63
N TYR A 125 12.52 -14.82 11.43
CA TYR A 125 13.90 -15.04 11.03
C TYR A 125 14.03 -16.21 10.05
N SER A 126 15.01 -16.14 9.15
CA SER A 126 15.28 -17.18 8.17
C SER A 126 16.74 -17.60 8.20
N LEU A 127 16.99 -18.91 8.14
CA LEU A 127 18.30 -19.51 8.15
C LEU A 127 18.48 -20.36 6.88
N PRO A 128 19.57 -20.17 6.09
CA PRO A 128 19.83 -21.03 4.95
C PRO A 128 20.20 -22.45 5.41
N LYS A 129 19.88 -23.42 4.57
CA LYS A 129 20.38 -24.80 4.81
C LYS A 129 21.89 -24.83 4.65
N ALA A 130 22.54 -25.72 5.41
CA ALA A 130 23.95 -25.97 5.25
C ALA A 130 24.25 -26.54 3.84
N GLU A 131 25.30 -26.03 3.20
CA GLU A 131 25.75 -26.50 1.89
C GLU A 131 26.48 -27.87 1.97
N HIS A 132 27.06 -28.16 3.14
CA HIS A 132 27.82 -29.38 3.37
C HIS A 132 27.33 -30.10 4.64
N ALA A 133 27.56 -31.40 4.71
CA ALA A 133 27.33 -32.17 5.93
C ALA A 133 28.29 -31.72 7.04
N TYR A 134 27.81 -31.67 8.28
CA TYR A 134 28.58 -31.24 9.45
C TYR A 134 29.23 -29.86 9.29
N PRO A 135 28.44 -28.78 9.04
CA PRO A 135 28.99 -27.45 8.89
C PRO A 135 29.70 -27.00 10.17
N PHE A 136 30.87 -26.38 9.99
CA PHE A 136 31.67 -25.84 11.08
C PHE A 136 31.67 -24.32 11.00
N GLY A 137 31.48 -23.62 12.15
CA GLY A 137 31.49 -22.17 12.24
C GLY A 137 30.10 -21.58 12.49
N HIS A 138 29.99 -20.28 12.29
CA HIS A 138 28.75 -19.53 12.54
C HIS A 138 27.80 -19.56 11.32
N ALA A 139 26.49 -19.45 11.57
CA ALA A 139 25.48 -19.25 10.53
C ALA A 139 24.82 -17.86 10.71
N THR A 140 24.52 -17.21 9.59
CA THR A 140 23.80 -15.95 9.60
C THR A 140 22.30 -16.20 9.65
N LEU A 141 21.65 -15.62 10.67
CA LEU A 141 20.20 -15.58 10.79
C LEU A 141 19.70 -14.26 10.21
N TRP A 142 18.83 -14.34 9.21
CA TRP A 142 18.32 -13.17 8.50
C TRP A 142 16.97 -12.74 9.06
N ASP A 143 16.86 -11.46 9.48
CA ASP A 143 15.57 -10.84 9.76
C ASP A 143 14.84 -10.58 8.44
N THR A 144 13.62 -11.11 8.31
CA THR A 144 12.84 -10.97 7.08
C THR A 144 11.85 -9.81 7.12
N THR A 145 11.85 -9.01 8.20
CA THR A 145 10.93 -7.88 8.38
C THR A 145 11.09 -6.83 7.29
N LEU A 146 12.34 -6.49 6.97
CA LEU A 146 12.69 -5.49 5.94
C LEU A 146 14.09 -5.77 5.39
N GLY A 147 14.39 -5.18 4.24
CA GLY A 147 15.70 -5.28 3.60
C GLY A 147 15.88 -6.56 2.79
N TRP A 148 17.13 -6.82 2.47
CA TRP A 148 17.51 -7.91 1.58
C TRP A 148 18.01 -9.11 2.38
N ARG A 149 17.39 -10.27 2.15
CA ARG A 149 17.87 -11.56 2.64
C ARG A 149 18.44 -12.36 1.49
N TYR A 150 19.55 -13.06 1.73
CA TYR A 150 20.25 -13.84 0.70
C TYR A 150 20.58 -13.05 -0.56
N PRO A 151 21.13 -11.81 -0.46
CA PRO A 151 21.33 -10.97 -1.62
C PRO A 151 22.32 -11.65 -2.59
N HIS A 152 22.01 -11.59 -3.89
CA HIS A 152 22.90 -12.11 -4.92
C HIS A 152 24.21 -11.33 -4.91
N PRO A 153 25.41 -11.97 -4.92
CA PRO A 153 26.70 -11.30 -4.84
C PRO A 153 26.88 -10.19 -5.88
N GLU A 154 26.48 -10.43 -7.12
CA GLU A 154 26.54 -9.44 -8.20
C GLU A 154 25.66 -8.20 -7.91
N PHE A 155 24.51 -8.38 -7.23
CA PHE A 155 23.65 -7.25 -6.85
C PHE A 155 24.27 -6.43 -5.72
N VAL A 156 24.98 -7.07 -4.82
CA VAL A 156 25.75 -6.40 -3.76
C VAL A 156 26.87 -5.56 -4.39
N GLU A 157 27.65 -6.14 -5.31
CA GLU A 157 28.73 -5.46 -6.04
C GLU A 157 28.21 -4.25 -6.83
N LYS A 158 27.06 -4.38 -7.49
CA LYS A 158 26.42 -3.29 -8.25
C LYS A 158 25.69 -2.25 -7.39
N GLY A 159 25.61 -2.46 -6.09
CA GLY A 159 24.86 -1.59 -5.18
C GLY A 159 23.34 -1.62 -5.38
N TYR A 160 22.78 -2.71 -5.95
CA TYR A 160 21.34 -2.84 -6.18
C TYR A 160 20.54 -3.25 -4.94
N THR A 161 21.26 -3.73 -3.92
CA THR A 161 20.71 -4.15 -2.63
C THR A 161 21.20 -3.30 -1.46
N ILE A 162 21.53 -2.03 -1.71
CA ILE A 162 21.78 -1.06 -0.65
C ILE A 162 20.51 -0.86 0.18
N ASN A 163 20.64 -0.32 1.38
CA ASN A 163 19.52 -0.03 2.24
C ASN A 163 18.53 0.93 1.55
N LEU A 164 17.22 0.73 1.72
CA LEU A 164 16.21 1.58 1.09
C LEU A 164 16.32 3.05 1.50
N GLY A 165 16.74 3.34 2.74
CA GLY A 165 17.02 4.70 3.18
C GLY A 165 18.23 5.33 2.48
N GLU A 166 19.23 4.55 2.10
CA GLU A 166 20.35 5.04 1.28
C GLU A 166 19.89 5.42 -0.13
N THR A 167 18.92 4.68 -0.71
CA THR A 167 18.32 5.08 -1.99
C THR A 167 17.56 6.41 -1.89
N ALA A 168 16.98 6.70 -0.72
CA ALA A 168 16.34 8.00 -0.45
C ALA A 168 17.36 9.12 -0.28
N GLU A 169 18.52 8.87 0.34
CA GLU A 169 19.66 9.82 0.38
C GLU A 169 20.16 10.13 -1.03
N ASN A 170 20.29 9.12 -1.89
CA ASN A 170 20.69 9.31 -3.29
C ASN A 170 19.70 10.24 -4.04
N LEU A 171 18.42 10.13 -3.76
CA LEU A 171 17.41 11.04 -4.33
C LEU A 171 17.50 12.45 -3.72
N ALA A 172 17.68 12.55 -2.40
CA ALA A 172 17.87 13.84 -1.75
C ALA A 172 19.04 14.62 -2.36
N GLU A 173 20.14 13.94 -2.62
CA GLU A 173 21.31 14.50 -3.30
C GLU A 173 21.01 14.86 -4.76
N SER A 174 20.49 13.92 -5.56
CA SER A 174 20.25 14.10 -7.00
C SER A 174 19.22 15.17 -7.34
N TYR A 175 18.23 15.37 -6.48
CA TYR A 175 17.13 16.33 -6.67
C TYR A 175 17.23 17.55 -5.75
N HIS A 176 18.34 17.68 -5.02
CA HIS A 176 18.61 18.80 -4.10
C HIS A 176 17.54 19.00 -3.04
N ILE A 177 17.01 17.90 -2.49
CA ILE A 177 15.98 17.93 -1.45
C ILE A 177 16.63 18.12 -0.08
N SER A 178 16.47 19.30 0.51
CA SER A 178 17.08 19.61 1.80
C SER A 178 16.44 18.86 2.96
N ARG A 179 17.18 18.68 4.06
CA ARG A 179 16.67 18.12 5.31
C ARG A 179 15.45 18.90 5.82
N ALA A 180 15.49 20.24 5.77
CA ALA A 180 14.39 21.08 6.20
C ALA A 180 13.10 20.85 5.38
N ALA A 181 13.23 20.66 4.08
CA ALA A 181 12.09 20.33 3.22
C ALA A 181 11.50 18.95 3.57
N GLN A 182 12.34 17.95 3.83
CA GLN A 182 11.92 16.62 4.24
C GLN A 182 11.18 16.65 5.58
N ASP A 183 11.70 17.36 6.57
CA ASP A 183 11.09 17.48 7.89
C ASP A 183 9.75 18.27 7.83
N ALA A 184 9.65 19.31 7.00
CA ALA A 184 8.42 20.05 6.78
C ALA A 184 7.35 19.18 6.12
N PHE A 185 7.72 18.38 5.14
CA PHE A 185 6.82 17.43 4.49
C PHE A 185 6.32 16.36 5.47
N ALA A 186 7.21 15.80 6.29
CA ALA A 186 6.85 14.83 7.31
C ALA A 186 5.89 15.41 8.36
N LEU A 187 6.15 16.62 8.83
CA LEU A 187 5.25 17.33 9.75
C LEU A 187 3.86 17.50 9.12
N GLN A 188 3.79 17.95 7.86
CA GLN A 188 2.53 18.12 7.15
C GLN A 188 1.76 16.80 7.02
N SER A 189 2.45 15.68 6.72
CA SER A 189 1.84 14.36 6.68
C SER A 189 1.18 14.00 8.02
N HIS A 190 1.87 14.19 9.14
CA HIS A 190 1.31 13.96 10.48
C HIS A 190 0.13 14.88 10.80
N GLN A 191 0.24 16.17 10.52
CA GLN A 191 -0.85 17.14 10.77
C GLN A 191 -2.12 16.78 10.00
N ARG A 192 -1.98 16.43 8.71
CA ARG A 192 -3.10 15.98 7.88
C ARG A 192 -3.74 14.69 8.39
N ALA A 193 -2.93 13.71 8.78
CA ALA A 193 -3.44 12.45 9.30
C ALA A 193 -4.19 12.64 10.63
N VAL A 194 -3.64 13.45 11.53
CA VAL A 194 -4.31 13.79 12.79
C VAL A 194 -5.62 14.51 12.55
N ALA A 195 -5.65 15.50 11.66
CA ALA A 195 -6.87 16.22 11.30
C ALA A 195 -7.94 15.29 10.71
N ALA A 196 -7.53 14.33 9.86
CA ALA A 196 -8.44 13.34 9.28
C ALA A 196 -9.00 12.36 10.33
N ILE A 197 -8.20 11.96 11.33
CA ILE A 197 -8.65 11.15 12.47
C ILE A 197 -9.68 11.94 13.29
N ASP A 198 -9.37 13.18 13.66
CA ASP A 198 -10.21 14.01 14.53
C ASP A 198 -11.56 14.37 13.89
N SER A 199 -11.57 14.53 12.58
CA SER A 199 -12.80 14.77 11.81
C SER A 199 -13.58 13.51 11.43
N GLY A 200 -13.11 12.31 11.82
CA GLY A 200 -13.78 11.04 11.55
C GLY A 200 -13.71 10.58 10.07
N ILE A 201 -12.85 11.20 9.25
CA ILE A 201 -12.71 10.87 7.82
C ILE A 201 -12.30 9.41 7.64
N PHE A 202 -11.31 8.93 8.40
CA PHE A 202 -10.84 7.56 8.29
C PHE A 202 -11.82 6.51 8.84
N ALA A 203 -12.76 6.89 9.71
CA ALA A 203 -13.77 5.96 10.21
C ALA A 203 -14.67 5.39 9.09
N GLN A 204 -14.75 6.04 7.94
CA GLN A 204 -15.54 5.57 6.79
C GLN A 204 -14.83 4.45 6.01
N GLU A 205 -13.51 4.36 6.10
CA GLU A 205 -12.70 3.35 5.38
C GLU A 205 -12.14 2.27 6.29
N ILE A 206 -12.09 2.52 7.62
CA ILE A 206 -11.54 1.58 8.60
C ILE A 206 -12.62 0.61 9.08
N THR A 207 -12.31 -0.69 9.02
CA THR A 207 -13.03 -1.74 9.76
C THR A 207 -12.32 -1.99 11.09
N PRO A 208 -13.00 -1.77 12.25
CA PRO A 208 -12.39 -2.00 13.55
C PRO A 208 -12.05 -3.48 13.77
N LEU A 209 -10.98 -3.75 14.52
CA LEU A 209 -10.65 -5.08 15.01
C LEU A 209 -10.96 -5.19 16.50
N ILE A 210 -11.58 -6.31 16.87
CA ILE A 210 -11.83 -6.67 18.27
C ILE A 210 -10.80 -7.74 18.64
N ILE A 211 -9.83 -7.39 19.47
CA ILE A 211 -8.72 -8.26 19.86
C ILE A 211 -8.99 -8.82 21.27
N PRO A 212 -9.27 -10.13 21.39
CA PRO A 212 -9.43 -10.76 22.69
C PRO A 212 -8.19 -10.56 23.58
N GLN A 213 -8.39 -10.16 24.80
CA GLN A 213 -7.32 -10.01 25.79
C GLN A 213 -7.25 -11.23 26.69
N ARG A 214 -6.05 -11.56 27.14
CA ARG A 214 -5.82 -12.68 28.08
C ARG A 214 -6.55 -12.49 29.40
N LYS A 215 -6.74 -11.24 29.81
CA LYS A 215 -7.51 -10.83 31.00
C LYS A 215 -8.19 -9.48 30.69
N GLY A 216 -9.42 -9.32 31.17
CA GLY A 216 -10.20 -8.09 30.96
C GLY A 216 -11.04 -8.11 29.70
N GLU A 217 -11.53 -6.93 29.31
CA GLU A 217 -12.33 -6.74 28.10
C GLU A 217 -11.49 -6.81 26.83
N ALA A 218 -12.12 -7.16 25.71
CA ALA A 218 -11.45 -7.16 24.42
C ALA A 218 -11.05 -5.73 24.01
N LEU A 219 -9.86 -5.59 23.42
CA LEU A 219 -9.36 -4.32 22.89
C LEU A 219 -10.00 -4.05 21.53
N THR A 220 -10.70 -2.93 21.38
CA THR A 220 -11.14 -2.45 20.07
C THR A 220 -10.09 -1.52 19.48
N VAL A 221 -9.51 -1.90 18.34
CA VAL A 221 -8.57 -1.09 17.57
C VAL A 221 -9.30 -0.53 16.36
N ALA A 222 -9.53 0.77 16.32
CA ALA A 222 -10.32 1.46 15.31
C ALA A 222 -9.61 2.68 14.71
N THR A 223 -8.36 2.94 15.11
CA THR A 223 -7.61 4.13 14.72
C THR A 223 -6.19 3.76 14.38
N ASP A 224 -5.62 4.42 13.37
CA ASP A 224 -4.21 4.26 12.99
C ASP A 224 -3.30 4.68 14.15
N GLU A 225 -2.31 3.85 14.47
CA GLU A 225 -1.47 4.00 15.67
C GLU A 225 -0.35 5.03 15.53
N ARG A 226 0.13 5.25 14.30
CA ARG A 226 1.39 5.97 14.08
C ARG A 226 1.27 7.50 14.06
N PRO A 227 0.15 8.16 13.65
CA PRO A 227 0.06 9.61 13.56
C PRO A 227 0.41 10.30 14.88
N ARG A 228 1.38 11.24 14.83
CA ARG A 228 1.91 11.92 16.02
C ARG A 228 1.32 13.31 16.16
N ARG A 229 0.55 13.53 17.20
CA ARG A 229 -0.04 14.83 17.55
C ARG A 229 0.97 15.86 18.04
N ASP A 230 2.06 15.39 18.63
CA ASP A 230 3.15 16.17 19.22
C ASP A 230 4.32 16.42 18.23
N SER A 231 4.16 16.07 16.97
CA SER A 231 5.20 16.29 15.97
C SER A 231 5.44 17.80 15.75
N SER A 232 6.71 18.22 15.71
CA SER A 232 7.10 19.59 15.42
C SER A 232 8.41 19.63 14.62
N LEU A 233 8.68 20.77 13.94
CA LEU A 233 9.93 20.94 13.20
C LEU A 233 11.15 20.86 14.12
N GLU A 234 11.04 21.38 15.36
CA GLU A 234 12.11 21.34 16.35
C GLU A 234 12.40 19.91 16.80
N ALA A 235 11.36 19.08 16.96
CA ALA A 235 11.53 17.67 17.33
C ALA A 235 12.16 16.88 16.16
N LEU A 236 11.69 17.10 14.94
CA LEU A 236 12.22 16.45 13.74
C LEU A 236 13.69 16.84 13.49
N ALA A 237 14.05 18.12 13.62
CA ALA A 237 15.39 18.62 13.40
C ALA A 237 16.45 18.01 14.35
N ARG A 238 16.04 17.55 15.55
CA ARG A 238 16.93 16.89 16.53
C ARG A 238 17.27 15.45 16.17
N LEU A 239 16.52 14.83 15.25
CA LEU A 239 16.75 13.44 14.85
C LEU A 239 18.04 13.32 14.06
N LYS A 240 18.83 12.29 14.37
CA LYS A 240 20.05 11.98 13.62
C LYS A 240 19.69 11.26 12.30
N PRO A 241 20.49 11.46 11.24
CA PRO A 241 20.40 10.63 10.04
C PRO A 241 20.49 9.13 10.40
N SER A 242 19.63 8.31 9.76
CA SER A 242 19.51 6.90 10.13
C SER A 242 20.26 5.96 9.18
N PHE A 243 20.60 6.41 7.97
CA PHE A 243 21.07 5.52 6.90
C PHE A 243 22.44 5.90 6.33
N LYS A 244 22.85 7.14 6.45
CA LYS A 244 24.13 7.65 5.95
C LYS A 244 24.69 8.67 6.93
N GLU A 245 25.98 8.59 7.28
CA GLU A 245 26.63 9.60 8.08
C GLU A 245 26.62 10.94 7.34
N GLY A 246 26.23 12.01 8.03
CA GLY A 246 26.03 13.33 7.41
C GLY A 246 24.84 13.40 6.45
N GLY A 247 23.99 12.37 6.38
CA GLY A 247 22.81 12.33 5.55
C GLY A 247 21.66 13.19 6.05
N THR A 248 20.51 13.06 5.39
CA THR A 248 19.31 13.89 5.64
C THR A 248 18.07 13.07 6.01
N VAL A 249 18.08 11.76 5.71
CA VAL A 249 16.96 10.85 5.94
C VAL A 249 17.00 10.34 7.38
N THR A 250 15.90 10.53 8.11
CA THR A 250 15.77 10.17 9.52
C THR A 250 14.56 9.28 9.76
N ALA A 251 14.45 8.71 10.95
CA ALA A 251 13.24 7.98 11.35
C ALA A 251 11.97 8.86 11.36
N GLY A 252 12.12 10.20 11.47
CA GLY A 252 11.00 11.14 11.49
C GLY A 252 10.49 11.54 10.11
N ASN A 253 11.32 11.44 9.06
CA ASN A 253 10.96 11.76 7.69
C ASN A 253 10.93 10.53 6.78
N SER A 254 10.77 9.34 7.40
CA SER A 254 10.61 8.04 6.77
C SER A 254 9.32 7.38 7.23
N SER A 255 8.75 6.51 6.39
CA SER A 255 7.64 5.65 6.80
C SER A 255 8.06 4.65 7.89
N GLY A 256 7.10 4.12 8.63
CA GLY A 256 7.35 3.08 9.64
C GLY A 256 7.30 1.67 9.08
N LEU A 257 7.70 0.71 9.92
CA LEU A 257 7.40 -0.70 9.78
C LEU A 257 6.04 -0.95 10.42
N ASN A 258 5.12 -1.55 9.71
CA ASN A 258 3.72 -1.55 10.08
C ASN A 258 3.00 -2.85 9.72
N ASP A 259 1.84 -3.03 10.34
CA ASP A 259 0.89 -4.13 10.07
C ASP A 259 -0.41 -3.56 9.53
N GLY A 260 -1.04 -4.24 8.55
CA GLY A 260 -2.32 -3.80 8.03
C GLY A 260 -2.82 -4.62 6.85
N ALA A 261 -4.12 -4.48 6.56
CA ALA A 261 -4.78 -5.06 5.40
C ALA A 261 -5.77 -4.08 4.77
N ALA A 262 -5.92 -4.14 3.45
CA ALA A 262 -6.90 -3.36 2.71
C ALA A 262 -7.46 -4.19 1.55
N MET A 263 -8.80 -4.14 1.36
CA MET A 263 -9.51 -4.95 0.37
C MET A 263 -10.48 -4.08 -0.43
N LEU A 264 -10.61 -4.41 -1.70
CA LEU A 264 -11.54 -3.80 -2.64
C LEU A 264 -12.42 -4.89 -3.27
N LEU A 265 -13.70 -4.62 -3.39
CA LEU A 265 -14.64 -5.44 -4.17
C LEU A 265 -14.72 -4.89 -5.58
N MET A 266 -14.38 -5.72 -6.54
CA MET A 266 -14.31 -5.37 -7.96
C MET A 266 -15.20 -6.30 -8.78
N MET A 267 -15.80 -5.77 -9.82
CA MET A 267 -16.57 -6.60 -10.75
C MET A 267 -16.69 -6.00 -12.15
N SER A 268 -17.28 -6.76 -13.08
CA SER A 268 -17.69 -6.21 -14.36
C SER A 268 -18.86 -5.22 -14.16
N VAL A 269 -18.94 -4.18 -14.97
CA VAL A 269 -20.05 -3.21 -14.90
C VAL A 269 -21.39 -3.90 -15.17
N GLU A 270 -21.40 -4.91 -16.00
CA GLU A 270 -22.56 -5.75 -16.32
C GLU A 270 -23.05 -6.49 -15.07
N LYS A 271 -22.11 -7.11 -14.34
CA LYS A 271 -22.43 -7.83 -13.10
C LYS A 271 -22.94 -6.89 -12.01
N ALA A 272 -22.33 -5.69 -11.87
CA ALA A 272 -22.80 -4.68 -10.95
C ALA A 272 -24.26 -4.29 -11.22
N LYS A 273 -24.60 -4.05 -12.49
CA LYS A 273 -25.98 -3.75 -12.92
C LYS A 273 -26.95 -4.90 -12.60
N MET A 274 -26.56 -6.15 -12.88
CA MET A 274 -27.38 -7.33 -12.58
C MET A 274 -27.67 -7.47 -11.10
N LEU A 275 -26.71 -7.11 -10.23
CA LEU A 275 -26.85 -7.18 -8.78
C LEU A 275 -27.50 -5.91 -8.16
N GLY A 276 -27.79 -4.88 -8.97
CA GLY A 276 -28.32 -3.60 -8.50
C GLY A 276 -27.33 -2.79 -7.66
N LEU A 277 -26.04 -3.07 -7.82
CA LEU A 277 -24.95 -2.38 -7.10
C LEU A 277 -24.51 -1.13 -7.87
N GLN A 278 -24.19 -0.08 -7.12
CA GLN A 278 -23.71 1.17 -7.70
C GLN A 278 -22.16 1.20 -7.68
N PRO A 279 -21.49 1.20 -8.84
CA PRO A 279 -20.05 1.34 -8.89
C PRO A 279 -19.60 2.71 -8.42
N LYS A 280 -18.56 2.77 -7.55
CA LYS A 280 -17.93 4.01 -7.10
C LYS A 280 -16.94 4.56 -8.14
N ALA A 281 -16.14 3.68 -8.74
CA ALA A 281 -15.14 4.07 -9.71
C ALA A 281 -14.90 2.98 -10.76
N ARG A 282 -14.40 3.37 -11.93
CA ARG A 282 -13.83 2.41 -12.88
C ARG A 282 -12.32 2.47 -12.88
N VAL A 283 -11.68 1.35 -13.10
CA VAL A 283 -10.24 1.31 -13.35
C VAL A 283 -9.98 1.73 -14.79
N VAL A 284 -9.29 2.86 -14.98
CA VAL A 284 -8.95 3.37 -16.30
C VAL A 284 -7.78 2.61 -16.88
N CYS A 285 -6.65 2.59 -16.17
CA CYS A 285 -5.48 1.82 -16.53
C CYS A 285 -4.47 1.74 -15.39
N SER A 286 -3.47 0.90 -15.57
CA SER A 286 -2.29 0.83 -14.70
C SER A 286 -1.02 0.72 -15.53
N ALA A 287 0.11 1.10 -14.93
CA ALA A 287 1.43 0.91 -15.51
C ALA A 287 2.47 0.63 -14.41
N ALA A 288 3.36 -0.31 -14.70
CA ALA A 288 4.56 -0.54 -13.91
C ALA A 288 5.79 -0.32 -14.80
N VAL A 289 6.87 0.24 -14.22
CA VAL A 289 8.11 0.56 -14.93
C VAL A 289 9.31 0.32 -14.02
N GLY A 290 10.41 -0.21 -14.58
CA GLY A 290 11.69 -0.34 -13.89
C GLY A 290 12.51 0.94 -13.98
N VAL A 291 13.31 1.19 -12.94
CA VAL A 291 14.32 2.27 -12.85
C VAL A 291 15.58 1.73 -12.20
N ASP A 292 16.66 2.53 -12.14
CA ASP A 292 17.86 2.16 -11.41
C ASP A 292 17.52 1.80 -9.95
N PRO A 293 17.87 0.60 -9.45
CA PRO A 293 17.61 0.20 -8.08
C PRO A 293 18.15 1.17 -7.02
N ARG A 294 19.25 1.85 -7.29
CA ARG A 294 19.87 2.84 -6.40
C ARG A 294 19.08 4.13 -6.29
N LEU A 295 18.12 4.34 -7.21
CA LEU A 295 17.20 5.48 -7.27
C LEU A 295 15.75 5.01 -7.29
N MET A 296 15.44 3.91 -6.62
CA MET A 296 14.12 3.24 -6.68
C MET A 296 12.94 4.18 -6.43
N GLY A 297 13.13 5.18 -5.58
CA GLY A 297 12.07 6.11 -5.18
C GLY A 297 11.53 6.99 -6.31
N ILE A 298 12.26 7.12 -7.45
CA ILE A 298 11.77 7.88 -8.61
C ILE A 298 10.84 7.05 -9.51
N GLY A 299 10.68 5.75 -9.24
CA GLY A 299 9.83 4.83 -10.02
C GLY A 299 8.42 5.32 -10.32
N PRO A 300 7.71 6.03 -9.41
CA PRO A 300 6.42 6.64 -9.68
C PRO A 300 6.40 7.55 -10.91
N VAL A 301 7.48 8.26 -11.21
CA VAL A 301 7.53 9.20 -12.33
C VAL A 301 7.32 8.52 -13.68
N PRO A 302 8.15 7.57 -14.13
CA PRO A 302 7.92 6.89 -15.40
C PRO A 302 6.65 6.01 -15.39
N ALA A 303 6.25 5.47 -14.23
CA ALA A 303 5.02 4.70 -14.12
C ALA A 303 3.79 5.58 -14.36
N THR A 304 3.72 6.76 -13.73
CA THR A 304 2.63 7.73 -13.92
C THR A 304 2.59 8.24 -15.36
N ARG A 305 3.73 8.64 -15.93
CA ARG A 305 3.78 9.09 -17.34
C ARG A 305 3.26 8.01 -18.29
N LYS A 306 3.64 6.77 -18.07
CA LYS A 306 3.16 5.63 -18.89
C LYS A 306 1.67 5.35 -18.68
N ALA A 307 1.15 5.49 -17.46
CA ALA A 307 -0.28 5.34 -17.16
C ALA A 307 -1.09 6.46 -17.85
N LEU A 308 -0.67 7.72 -17.73
CA LEU A 308 -1.29 8.85 -18.39
C LEU A 308 -1.31 8.69 -19.91
N GLN A 309 -0.18 8.29 -20.51
CA GLN A 309 -0.11 8.01 -21.95
C GLN A 309 -1.11 6.93 -22.38
N ARG A 310 -1.24 5.85 -21.63
CA ARG A 310 -2.21 4.76 -21.92
C ARG A 310 -3.66 5.23 -21.79
N ALA A 311 -3.93 6.12 -20.85
CA ALA A 311 -5.26 6.68 -20.63
C ALA A 311 -5.62 7.80 -21.64
N GLY A 312 -4.66 8.33 -22.38
CA GLY A 312 -4.84 9.54 -23.18
C GLY A 312 -5.05 10.81 -22.34
N LEU A 313 -4.51 10.82 -21.12
CA LEU A 313 -4.66 11.90 -20.15
C LEU A 313 -3.34 12.67 -19.96
N GLN A 314 -3.48 13.88 -19.42
CA GLN A 314 -2.38 14.72 -18.94
C GLN A 314 -2.42 14.80 -17.41
N MET A 315 -1.32 15.26 -16.77
CA MET A 315 -1.28 15.39 -15.31
C MET A 315 -2.34 16.36 -14.76
N GLN A 316 -2.70 17.38 -15.53
CA GLN A 316 -3.72 18.37 -15.20
C GLN A 316 -5.15 17.80 -15.15
N ASP A 317 -5.39 16.65 -15.77
CA ASP A 317 -6.68 15.95 -15.72
C ASP A 317 -6.88 15.21 -14.40
N ILE A 318 -5.78 14.97 -13.64
CA ILE A 318 -5.83 14.28 -12.36
C ILE A 318 -6.25 15.25 -11.25
N GLY A 319 -7.40 14.98 -10.67
CA GLY A 319 -7.97 15.83 -9.61
C GLY A 319 -7.57 15.46 -8.19
N LEU A 320 -7.03 14.24 -7.96
CA LEU A 320 -6.58 13.77 -6.66
C LEU A 320 -5.48 12.72 -6.80
N VAL A 321 -4.48 12.76 -5.92
CA VAL A 321 -3.31 11.87 -5.96
C VAL A 321 -3.07 11.27 -4.57
N GLU A 322 -2.90 9.96 -4.51
CA GLU A 322 -2.29 9.26 -3.39
C GLU A 322 -0.93 8.72 -3.84
N LEU A 323 0.13 9.37 -3.39
CA LEU A 323 1.53 8.99 -3.60
C LEU A 323 2.07 8.37 -2.31
N ASN A 324 2.50 7.13 -2.35
CA ASN A 324 3.05 6.50 -1.15
C ASN A 324 4.32 7.23 -0.68
N GLU A 325 4.36 7.59 0.60
CA GLU A 325 5.47 8.30 1.24
C GLU A 325 6.42 7.29 1.91
N ALA A 326 7.18 6.53 1.12
CA ALA A 326 8.18 5.64 1.70
C ALA A 326 9.24 6.46 2.46
N PHE A 327 9.64 7.58 1.88
CA PHE A 327 10.54 8.60 2.44
C PHE A 327 10.11 9.99 1.96
N ALA A 328 10.28 11.01 2.78
CA ALA A 328 9.99 12.39 2.40
C ALA A 328 10.83 12.85 1.18
N ALA A 329 12.13 12.50 1.16
CA ALA A 329 13.00 12.79 0.03
C ALA A 329 12.46 12.20 -1.28
N GLN A 330 11.98 10.95 -1.23
CA GLN A 330 11.41 10.25 -2.38
C GLN A 330 10.11 10.91 -2.85
N ALA A 331 9.19 11.22 -1.94
CA ALA A 331 7.91 11.84 -2.28
C ALA A 331 8.12 13.24 -2.90
N LEU A 332 8.99 14.05 -2.29
CA LEU A 332 9.34 15.38 -2.79
C LEU A 332 10.00 15.34 -4.17
N ALA A 333 10.91 14.39 -4.43
CA ALA A 333 11.52 14.23 -5.75
C ALA A 333 10.47 13.89 -6.82
N VAL A 334 9.54 12.98 -6.52
CA VAL A 334 8.45 12.63 -7.44
C VAL A 334 7.52 13.83 -7.66
N MET A 335 7.12 14.53 -6.59
CA MET A 335 6.26 15.71 -6.69
C MET A 335 6.92 16.82 -7.53
N GLN A 336 8.22 17.05 -7.36
CA GLN A 336 8.97 18.03 -8.14
C GLN A 336 8.99 17.67 -9.64
N VAL A 337 9.25 16.40 -9.99
CA VAL A 337 9.39 15.97 -11.40
C VAL A 337 8.06 15.85 -12.13
N LEU A 338 6.97 15.54 -11.42
CA LEU A 338 5.62 15.46 -11.97
C LEU A 338 4.82 16.75 -11.77
N GLU A 339 5.41 17.78 -11.16
CA GLU A 339 4.76 19.05 -10.83
C GLU A 339 3.45 18.87 -10.04
N LEU A 340 3.47 17.94 -9.06
CA LEU A 340 2.30 17.65 -8.24
C LEU A 340 2.05 18.72 -7.18
N SER A 341 0.84 19.28 -7.17
CA SER A 341 0.41 20.18 -6.09
C SER A 341 0.16 19.41 -4.79
N SER A 342 0.62 19.97 -3.68
CA SER A 342 0.31 19.46 -2.34
C SER A 342 -1.18 19.54 -2.00
N GLU A 343 -1.96 20.37 -2.67
CA GLU A 343 -3.39 20.55 -2.43
C GLU A 343 -4.23 19.35 -2.88
N ILE A 344 -3.72 18.58 -3.85
CA ILE A 344 -4.38 17.38 -4.38
C ILE A 344 -3.63 16.11 -4.01
N THR A 345 -2.45 16.20 -3.38
CA THR A 345 -1.61 15.05 -3.07
C THR A 345 -1.65 14.74 -1.58
N ASN A 346 -1.97 13.49 -1.22
CA ASN A 346 -2.00 12.96 0.16
C ASN A 346 -2.71 13.91 1.12
N VAL A 347 -3.92 14.32 0.76
CA VAL A 347 -4.67 15.39 1.44
C VAL A 347 -5.03 15.05 2.89
N HIS A 348 -4.96 13.77 3.26
CA HIS A 348 -5.17 13.24 4.61
C HIS A 348 -3.89 12.68 5.23
N GLY A 349 -2.71 13.13 4.75
CA GLY A 349 -1.43 12.55 5.13
C GLY A 349 -1.16 11.23 4.41
N GLY A 350 0.07 10.74 4.50
CA GLY A 350 0.51 9.54 3.82
C GLY A 350 1.30 8.60 4.72
N ALA A 351 2.12 7.74 4.15
CA ALA A 351 2.78 6.64 4.85
C ALA A 351 3.77 7.07 5.94
N ILE A 352 4.33 8.27 5.89
CA ILE A 352 5.17 8.80 6.97
C ILE A 352 4.34 8.89 8.26
N ALA A 353 3.11 9.39 8.16
CA ALA A 353 2.20 9.50 9.29
C ALA A 353 1.44 8.20 9.57
N LEU A 354 0.87 7.56 8.55
CA LEU A 354 -0.04 6.41 8.70
C LEU A 354 0.69 5.08 8.80
N GLY A 355 1.88 4.96 8.17
CA GLY A 355 2.64 3.71 8.10
C GLY A 355 2.65 3.06 6.71
N HIS A 356 3.57 2.08 6.55
CA HIS A 356 3.83 1.42 5.27
C HIS A 356 3.91 -0.10 5.40
N PRO A 357 2.78 -0.80 5.68
CA PRO A 357 2.73 -2.25 5.58
C PRO A 357 2.81 -2.65 4.10
N LEU A 358 3.97 -3.11 3.65
CA LEU A 358 4.39 -3.19 2.24
C LEU A 358 3.30 -3.71 1.29
N GLY A 359 2.88 -4.96 1.45
CA GLY A 359 1.89 -5.60 0.58
C GLY A 359 0.48 -5.00 0.65
N CYS A 360 0.12 -4.38 1.78
CA CYS A 360 -1.15 -3.68 1.98
C CYS A 360 -1.17 -2.30 1.33
N SER A 361 -0.03 -1.60 1.30
CA SER A 361 0.03 -0.15 1.04
C SER A 361 -0.59 0.28 -0.27
N GLY A 362 -0.43 -0.50 -1.35
CA GLY A 362 -1.02 -0.17 -2.65
C GLY A 362 -2.55 -0.16 -2.62
N ALA A 363 -3.16 -1.12 -1.95
CA ALA A 363 -4.61 -1.18 -1.75
C ALA A 363 -5.07 -0.12 -0.75
N ARG A 364 -4.27 0.18 0.29
CA ARG A 364 -4.57 1.21 1.29
C ARG A 364 -4.65 2.60 0.66
N ILE A 365 -3.65 3.01 -0.14
CA ILE A 365 -3.68 4.33 -0.78
C ILE A 365 -4.84 4.45 -1.76
N LEU A 366 -5.14 3.39 -2.50
CA LEU A 366 -6.29 3.40 -3.41
C LEU A 366 -7.62 3.47 -2.63
N THR A 367 -7.75 2.80 -1.49
CA THR A 367 -8.93 2.90 -0.62
C THR A 367 -9.12 4.35 -0.14
N THR A 368 -8.08 4.98 0.39
CA THR A 368 -8.14 6.39 0.85
C THR A 368 -8.47 7.33 -0.31
N LEU A 369 -7.87 7.11 -1.49
CA LEU A 369 -8.15 7.87 -2.71
C LEU A 369 -9.64 7.80 -3.08
N LEU A 370 -10.22 6.61 -3.13
CA LEU A 370 -11.63 6.39 -3.50
C LEU A 370 -12.59 7.05 -2.51
N HIS A 371 -12.34 6.94 -1.21
CA HIS A 371 -13.17 7.59 -0.19
C HIS A 371 -13.10 9.12 -0.30
N GLU A 372 -11.93 9.69 -0.58
CA GLU A 372 -11.82 11.14 -0.76
C GLU A 372 -12.41 11.62 -2.10
N MET A 373 -12.27 10.84 -3.17
CA MET A 373 -12.96 11.12 -4.42
C MET A 373 -14.49 11.20 -4.22
N GLY A 374 -15.06 10.26 -3.47
CA GLY A 374 -16.48 10.27 -3.14
C GLY A 374 -16.92 11.52 -2.35
N ARG A 375 -16.10 11.98 -1.39
CA ARG A 375 -16.39 13.22 -0.64
C ARG A 375 -16.37 14.48 -1.52
N ARG A 376 -15.51 14.50 -2.54
CA ARG A 376 -15.33 15.64 -3.44
C ARG A 376 -16.16 15.57 -4.72
N ALA A 377 -16.79 14.44 -5.03
CA ALA A 377 -17.44 14.20 -6.32
C ALA A 377 -18.45 15.27 -6.71
N SER A 378 -19.30 15.70 -5.77
CA SER A 378 -20.31 16.73 -6.01
C SER A 378 -19.76 18.13 -6.28
N GLN A 379 -18.47 18.37 -5.98
CA GLN A 379 -17.80 19.66 -6.11
C GLN A 379 -16.86 19.72 -7.33
N ARG A 380 -16.76 18.61 -8.09
CA ARG A 380 -15.82 18.50 -9.20
C ARG A 380 -16.54 18.43 -10.55
N SER A 381 -15.87 18.96 -11.56
CA SER A 381 -16.27 18.76 -12.95
C SER A 381 -16.00 17.30 -13.33
N LYS A 382 -16.83 16.75 -14.21
CA LYS A 382 -16.66 15.41 -14.77
C LYS A 382 -15.90 15.50 -16.10
N PRO A 383 -15.07 14.48 -16.41
CA PRO A 383 -14.71 13.32 -15.58
C PRO A 383 -13.78 13.68 -14.42
N PHE A 384 -13.86 12.94 -13.29
CA PHE A 384 -13.00 13.11 -12.12
C PHE A 384 -12.05 11.95 -11.99
N TYR A 385 -10.77 12.18 -12.25
CA TYR A 385 -9.71 11.16 -12.21
C TYR A 385 -8.90 11.23 -10.93
N GLY A 386 -8.57 10.05 -10.39
CA GLY A 386 -7.66 9.87 -9.27
C GLY A 386 -6.46 9.00 -9.66
N LEU A 387 -5.31 9.26 -9.06
CA LEU A 387 -4.05 8.57 -9.28
C LEU A 387 -3.55 7.97 -7.96
N ALA A 388 -3.31 6.66 -7.92
CA ALA A 388 -2.55 5.99 -6.87
C ALA A 388 -1.18 5.56 -7.42
N SER A 389 -0.08 5.91 -6.72
CA SER A 389 1.27 5.61 -7.18
C SER A 389 2.22 5.26 -6.04
N LEU A 390 3.12 4.27 -6.28
CA LEU A 390 4.14 3.83 -5.33
C LEU A 390 5.48 3.64 -6.02
N CYS A 391 6.56 3.95 -5.26
CA CYS A 391 7.89 3.41 -5.53
C CYS A 391 7.98 1.96 -5.00
N VAL A 392 8.90 1.21 -5.56
CA VAL A 392 9.06 -0.22 -5.27
C VAL A 392 10.55 -0.54 -5.15
N GLY A 393 10.92 -1.28 -4.15
CA GLY A 393 12.28 -1.78 -3.96
C GLY A 393 12.82 -2.48 -5.22
N VAL A 394 14.14 -2.59 -5.35
CA VAL A 394 14.83 -3.07 -6.57
C VAL A 394 14.54 -2.22 -7.81
N GLY A 395 14.16 -0.95 -7.65
CA GLY A 395 14.02 -0.01 -8.76
C GLY A 395 12.81 -0.25 -9.65
N GLN A 396 11.60 -0.09 -9.11
CA GLN A 396 10.37 -0.07 -9.90
C GLN A 396 9.44 1.05 -9.40
N GLY A 397 8.41 1.33 -10.18
CA GLY A 397 7.24 2.11 -9.79
C GLY A 397 5.98 1.50 -10.37
N GLU A 398 4.87 1.67 -9.69
CA GLU A 398 3.55 1.32 -10.19
C GLU A 398 2.58 2.47 -9.97
N SER A 399 1.73 2.72 -10.97
CA SER A 399 0.68 3.74 -10.94
C SER A 399 -0.61 3.16 -11.51
N LEU A 400 -1.73 3.54 -10.89
CA LEU A 400 -3.08 3.16 -11.31
C LEU A 400 -3.94 4.41 -11.34
N ILE A 401 -4.71 4.58 -12.44
CA ILE A 401 -5.66 5.68 -12.63
C ILE A 401 -7.07 5.10 -12.54
N VAL A 402 -7.89 5.76 -11.73
CA VAL A 402 -9.32 5.49 -11.61
C VAL A 402 -10.13 6.72 -12.02
N GLU A 403 -11.35 6.49 -12.49
CA GLU A 403 -12.34 7.53 -12.73
C GLU A 403 -13.51 7.32 -11.78
N TRP A 404 -13.89 8.37 -11.07
CA TRP A 404 -15.08 8.35 -10.22
C TRP A 404 -16.34 8.29 -11.09
N LEU A 405 -17.24 7.40 -10.73
CA LEU A 405 -18.55 7.26 -11.37
C LEU A 405 -19.60 7.87 -10.45
N ASP A 406 -20.46 8.70 -11.01
CA ASP A 406 -21.58 9.20 -10.24
C ASP A 406 -22.71 8.16 -10.17
N SER A 407 -23.24 8.03 -8.98
CA SER A 407 -24.45 7.25 -8.69
C SER A 407 -25.70 7.93 -9.25
#